data_a95927bedb5f185dcb43f40109361c62
#
_entry.id   a95927bedb5f185dcb43f40109361c62
#
_cell.length_a   1.000
_cell.length_b   1.000
_cell.length_c   1.000
_cell.angle_alpha   90.00
_cell.angle_beta   90.00
_cell.angle_gamma   90.00
#
_symmetry.space_group_name_H-M   'P 1'
#
loop_
_entity.id
_entity.type
_entity.pdbx_description
1 polymer ?
#
loop_
_entity_poly.entity_id
_entity_poly.type
_entity_poly.pdbx_seq_one_letter_code
_entity_poly.pdbx_strand_id
1 'polypeptide(L)'
;MMKSETDFGRQQGQSMVLVAVALVVLVLFVAIAVDASDAYLHRRTAQNGADAAALAGGRELGQQYNSQLYSSSLIKTDMNSFAEKNDIPDTGGSPADILNNNVVGYYLDEEGNRLSEDPIGSPAGDAVLTEARGIEAVTYITAPTFFGGIFGLDGLPVNATAAVVLQPPCGASCVVPIATYTMTFTAAEGTCYNIWNGDGPGNFGWLNWSLQGALCGNNEDRCNVPCLVENLTPGSCESGLVRVGDYVAGTTGDKNSGQIKQVLKYYIDTPEHFTVPVWEVTNEGQGCGHENGGLWYRVAGFAEMQLIGYQLSQGQGQDYDPIQDPDTCVTLGSEPHGGNRLTAYFIRWVEGEPGNCDAGGSLLTPRLVR
;
A
#
# COMPACT_ATOMS: atom_id res chain seq x y z
N MET A 1 -86.82 29.30 -29.33
CA MET A 1 -85.65 29.70 -28.55
C MET A 1 -85.37 28.59 -27.50
N MET A 2 -84.56 27.58 -27.84
CA MET A 2 -84.24 26.46 -26.99
C MET A 2 -83.04 26.83 -26.14
N LYS A 3 -83.16 26.84 -24.79
CA LYS A 3 -82.13 27.02 -23.88
C LYS A 3 -81.42 25.65 -23.71
N SER A 4 -80.18 25.54 -24.14
CA SER A 4 -79.33 24.41 -23.83
C SER A 4 -78.86 24.55 -22.39
N GLU A 5 -79.45 23.77 -21.51
CA GLU A 5 -78.89 23.55 -20.16
C GLU A 5 -77.65 22.62 -20.29
N THR A 6 -76.49 23.21 -20.21
CA THR A 6 -75.23 22.46 -20.15
C THR A 6 -75.17 21.74 -18.85
N ASP A 7 -75.16 20.41 -18.90
CA ASP A 7 -75.07 19.44 -17.82
C ASP A 7 -73.67 19.48 -17.18
N PHE A 8 -73.35 20.52 -16.39
CA PHE A 8 -72.08 20.73 -15.70
C PHE A 8 -71.97 19.88 -14.41
N GLY A 9 -73.05 19.22 -13.98
CA GLY A 9 -73.11 18.53 -12.68
C GLY A 9 -72.44 17.12 -12.69
N ARG A 10 -72.27 16.47 -13.85
CA ARG A 10 -71.75 15.08 -13.94
C ARG A 10 -70.24 14.98 -14.05
N GLN A 11 -69.52 16.05 -14.34
CA GLN A 11 -68.08 16.02 -14.53
C GLN A 11 -67.27 16.24 -13.23
N GLN A 12 -67.84 16.82 -12.21
CA GLN A 12 -67.13 17.11 -10.96
C GLN A 12 -66.80 15.87 -10.12
N GLY A 13 -67.61 14.81 -10.15
CA GLY A 13 -67.34 13.56 -9.43
C GLY A 13 -66.23 12.72 -10.08
N GLN A 14 -66.08 12.76 -11.40
CA GLN A 14 -65.13 11.96 -12.16
C GLN A 14 -63.69 12.49 -12.02
N SER A 15 -63.49 13.80 -11.96
CA SER A 15 -62.20 14.44 -11.73
C SER A 15 -61.61 14.13 -10.34
N MET A 16 -62.50 14.04 -9.30
CA MET A 16 -62.07 13.74 -7.93
C MET A 16 -61.50 12.30 -7.83
N VAL A 17 -62.09 11.32 -8.50
CA VAL A 17 -61.59 9.95 -8.57
C VAL A 17 -60.27 9.89 -9.29
N LEU A 18 -60.14 10.59 -10.42
CA LEU A 18 -58.87 10.63 -11.16
C LEU A 18 -57.75 11.29 -10.35
N VAL A 19 -58.03 12.37 -9.63
CA VAL A 19 -57.04 13.01 -8.74
C VAL A 19 -56.66 12.08 -7.60
N ALA A 20 -57.58 11.37 -6.97
CA ALA A 20 -57.29 10.39 -5.90
C ALA A 20 -56.42 9.25 -6.41
N VAL A 21 -56.69 8.69 -7.58
CA VAL A 21 -55.85 7.64 -8.18
C VAL A 21 -54.45 8.18 -8.52
N ALA A 22 -54.39 9.37 -9.14
CA ALA A 22 -53.10 10.01 -9.46
C ALA A 22 -52.27 10.26 -8.23
N LEU A 23 -52.86 10.67 -7.10
CA LEU A 23 -52.18 10.88 -5.85
C LEU A 23 -51.61 9.60 -5.27
N VAL A 24 -52.35 8.48 -5.29
CA VAL A 24 -51.85 7.15 -4.88
C VAL A 24 -50.65 6.74 -5.73
N VAL A 25 -50.76 6.88 -7.03
CA VAL A 25 -49.64 6.54 -7.97
C VAL A 25 -48.41 7.41 -7.66
N LEU A 26 -48.58 8.69 -7.38
CA LEU A 26 -47.50 9.62 -7.06
C LEU A 26 -46.82 9.22 -5.73
N VAL A 27 -47.60 8.84 -4.71
CA VAL A 27 -47.09 8.35 -3.43
C VAL A 27 -46.29 7.04 -3.63
N LEU A 28 -46.73 6.13 -4.49
CA LEU A 28 -46.02 4.92 -4.82
C LEU A 28 -44.68 5.20 -5.50
N PHE A 29 -44.61 6.16 -6.43
CA PHE A 29 -43.35 6.57 -7.04
C PHE A 29 -42.36 7.16 -6.01
N VAL A 30 -42.84 7.99 -5.10
CA VAL A 30 -42.02 8.55 -4.02
C VAL A 30 -41.50 7.42 -3.10
N ALA A 31 -42.33 6.47 -2.76
CA ALA A 31 -41.97 5.32 -1.95
C ALA A 31 -40.83 4.51 -2.59
N ILE A 32 -40.96 4.18 -3.86
CA ILE A 32 -39.92 3.46 -4.63
C ILE A 32 -38.63 4.30 -4.70
N ALA A 33 -38.74 5.60 -4.91
CA ALA A 33 -37.56 6.47 -4.99
C ALA A 33 -36.80 6.54 -3.66
N VAL A 34 -37.50 6.54 -2.51
CA VAL A 34 -36.86 6.52 -1.18
C VAL A 34 -36.14 5.21 -0.97
N ASP A 35 -36.80 4.05 -1.15
CA ASP A 35 -36.19 2.73 -0.95
C ASP A 35 -35.02 2.52 -1.93
N ALA A 36 -35.13 2.95 -3.19
CA ALA A 36 -34.03 2.88 -4.14
C ALA A 36 -32.83 3.75 -3.76
N SER A 37 -33.08 4.94 -3.21
CA SER A 37 -32.02 5.83 -2.74
C SER A 37 -31.27 5.23 -1.53
N ASP A 38 -31.99 4.63 -0.61
CA ASP A 38 -31.40 3.96 0.55
C ASP A 38 -30.57 2.74 0.14
N ALA A 39 -31.11 1.91 -0.78
CA ALA A 39 -30.37 0.78 -1.35
C ALA A 39 -29.07 1.24 -2.08
N TYR A 40 -29.09 2.40 -2.75
CA TYR A 40 -27.91 2.97 -3.37
C TYR A 40 -26.85 3.39 -2.33
N LEU A 41 -27.25 4.00 -1.23
CA LEU A 41 -26.33 4.35 -0.14
C LEU A 41 -25.69 3.10 0.46
N HIS A 42 -26.47 2.07 0.73
CA HIS A 42 -25.96 0.79 1.24
C HIS A 42 -24.99 0.12 0.24
N ARG A 43 -25.27 0.22 -1.06
CA ARG A 43 -24.35 -0.28 -2.09
C ARG A 43 -23.01 0.44 -2.05
N ARG A 44 -23.01 1.76 -1.81
CA ARG A 44 -21.78 2.54 -1.67
C ARG A 44 -21.00 2.12 -0.43
N THR A 45 -21.69 1.91 0.70
CA THR A 45 -21.05 1.38 1.93
C THR A 45 -20.46 0.00 1.67
N ALA A 46 -21.21 -0.91 1.02
CA ALA A 46 -20.70 -2.23 0.64
C ALA A 46 -19.43 -2.13 -0.22
N GLN A 47 -19.42 -1.22 -1.21
CA GLN A 47 -18.24 -1.03 -2.07
C GLN A 47 -17.04 -0.49 -1.29
N ASN A 48 -17.24 0.52 -0.43
CA ASN A 48 -16.16 1.05 0.40
C ASN A 48 -15.57 -0.04 1.32
N GLY A 49 -16.43 -0.88 1.90
CA GLY A 49 -16.00 -2.00 2.72
C GLY A 49 -15.25 -3.08 1.94
N ALA A 50 -15.71 -3.40 0.72
CA ALA A 50 -15.01 -4.35 -0.16
C ALA A 50 -13.63 -3.83 -0.58
N ASP A 51 -13.55 -2.55 -1.00
CA ASP A 51 -12.29 -1.91 -1.38
C ASP A 51 -11.29 -1.91 -0.20
N ALA A 52 -11.76 -1.54 1.00
CA ALA A 52 -10.94 -1.52 2.21
C ALA A 52 -10.46 -2.94 2.61
N ALA A 53 -11.34 -3.93 2.56
CA ALA A 53 -10.99 -5.32 2.85
C ALA A 53 -9.98 -5.88 1.84
N ALA A 54 -10.21 -5.65 0.54
CA ALA A 54 -9.30 -6.12 -0.50
C ALA A 54 -7.90 -5.50 -0.36
N LEU A 55 -7.82 -4.18 -0.10
CA LEU A 55 -6.56 -3.49 0.12
C LEU A 55 -5.83 -3.98 1.37
N ALA A 56 -6.56 -4.19 2.49
CA ALA A 56 -5.97 -4.70 3.72
C ALA A 56 -5.43 -6.13 3.54
N GLY A 57 -6.25 -7.02 2.97
CA GLY A 57 -5.84 -8.39 2.67
C GLY A 57 -4.68 -8.45 1.68
N GLY A 58 -4.70 -7.62 0.63
CA GLY A 58 -3.63 -7.52 -0.36
C GLY A 58 -2.33 -6.99 0.25
N ARG A 59 -2.41 -6.01 1.16
CA ARG A 59 -1.25 -5.50 1.89
C ARG A 59 -0.60 -6.60 2.75
N GLU A 60 -1.41 -7.32 3.52
CA GLU A 60 -0.92 -8.42 4.35
C GLU A 60 -0.34 -9.54 3.49
N LEU A 61 -1.01 -9.92 2.38
CA LEU A 61 -0.48 -10.89 1.41
C LEU A 61 0.88 -10.44 0.83
N GLY A 62 1.02 -9.16 0.48
CA GLY A 62 2.27 -8.59 -0.02
C GLY A 62 3.40 -8.65 1.01
N GLN A 63 3.12 -8.36 2.29
CA GLN A 63 4.09 -8.50 3.38
C GLN A 63 4.52 -9.95 3.57
N GLN A 64 3.57 -10.88 3.55
CA GLN A 64 3.84 -12.32 3.65
C GLN A 64 4.64 -12.84 2.46
N TYR A 65 4.32 -12.40 1.25
CA TYR A 65 5.09 -12.74 0.05
C TYR A 65 6.55 -12.28 0.16
N ASN A 66 6.76 -11.05 0.58
CA ASN A 66 8.10 -10.49 0.73
C ASN A 66 8.89 -11.14 1.88
N SER A 67 8.23 -11.54 2.98
CA SER A 67 8.85 -12.20 4.13
C SER A 67 8.90 -13.74 4.03
N GLN A 68 8.19 -14.33 3.07
CA GLN A 68 8.01 -15.80 2.93
C GLN A 68 7.36 -16.47 4.16
N LEU A 69 6.61 -15.70 4.94
CA LEU A 69 5.88 -16.17 6.13
C LEU A 69 4.38 -16.11 5.88
N TYR A 70 3.78 -17.22 5.50
CA TYR A 70 2.39 -17.29 5.04
C TYR A 70 1.39 -17.65 6.14
N SER A 71 0.30 -16.86 6.26
CA SER A 71 -0.78 -17.07 7.24
C SER A 71 -2.13 -16.52 6.73
N SER A 72 -3.01 -17.38 6.28
CA SER A 72 -4.37 -16.99 5.86
C SER A 72 -5.18 -16.34 6.98
N SER A 73 -4.93 -16.72 8.24
CA SER A 73 -5.65 -16.15 9.38
C SER A 73 -5.34 -14.67 9.60
N LEU A 74 -4.11 -14.23 9.36
CA LEU A 74 -3.73 -12.81 9.45
C LEU A 74 -4.39 -12.02 8.33
N ILE A 75 -4.31 -12.51 7.08
CA ILE A 75 -4.97 -11.88 5.93
C ILE A 75 -6.45 -11.68 6.21
N LYS A 76 -7.12 -12.72 6.69
CA LYS A 76 -8.54 -12.66 6.99
C LYS A 76 -8.87 -11.69 8.12
N THR A 77 -8.07 -11.67 9.19
CA THR A 77 -8.24 -10.75 10.32
C THR A 77 -8.17 -9.30 9.86
N ASP A 78 -7.21 -8.98 9.01
CA ASP A 78 -7.06 -7.63 8.46
C ASP A 78 -8.22 -7.26 7.54
N MET A 79 -8.63 -8.15 6.63
CA MET A 79 -9.79 -7.93 5.78
C MET A 79 -11.05 -7.59 6.59
N ASN A 80 -11.35 -8.36 7.63
CA ASN A 80 -12.52 -8.14 8.48
C ASN A 80 -12.41 -6.83 9.25
N SER A 81 -11.28 -6.56 9.89
CA SER A 81 -11.05 -5.34 10.68
C SER A 81 -11.23 -4.07 9.85
N PHE A 82 -10.73 -4.06 8.61
CA PHE A 82 -10.88 -2.90 7.73
C PHE A 82 -12.28 -2.77 7.12
N ALA A 83 -12.98 -3.87 6.87
CA ALA A 83 -14.37 -3.83 6.46
C ALA A 83 -15.27 -3.25 7.58
N GLU A 84 -15.09 -3.69 8.82
CA GLU A 84 -15.82 -3.17 9.99
C GLU A 84 -15.60 -1.67 10.19
N LYS A 85 -14.37 -1.17 10.02
CA LYS A 85 -14.05 0.27 10.05
C LYS A 85 -14.75 1.06 8.94
N ASN A 86 -15.26 0.38 7.91
CA ASN A 86 -16.01 0.95 6.79
C ASN A 86 -17.49 0.55 6.82
N ASP A 87 -18.03 0.38 8.02
CA ASP A 87 -19.46 0.14 8.30
C ASP A 87 -20.02 -1.16 7.71
N ILE A 88 -19.19 -2.18 7.47
CA ILE A 88 -19.65 -3.52 7.20
C ILE A 88 -19.82 -4.25 8.55
N PRO A 89 -21.05 -4.50 9.01
CA PRO A 89 -21.26 -5.09 10.31
C PRO A 89 -20.73 -6.52 10.38
N ASP A 90 -20.07 -6.86 11.47
CA ASP A 90 -19.80 -8.23 11.83
C ASP A 90 -21.09 -8.83 12.44
N THR A 91 -21.54 -9.94 11.87
CA THR A 91 -22.80 -10.59 12.32
C THR A 91 -22.63 -11.48 13.55
N GLY A 92 -21.60 -11.21 14.37
CA GLY A 92 -21.49 -11.79 15.71
C GLY A 92 -20.64 -13.04 15.84
N GLY A 93 -19.76 -13.28 14.87
CA GLY A 93 -18.69 -14.28 14.98
C GLY A 93 -17.42 -13.68 15.60
N SER A 94 -16.53 -14.55 16.10
CA SER A 94 -15.14 -14.16 16.36
C SER A 94 -14.51 -13.68 15.05
N PRO A 95 -13.55 -12.72 15.06
CA PRO A 95 -12.75 -12.38 13.87
C PRO A 95 -12.12 -13.60 13.17
N ALA A 96 -12.02 -14.71 13.87
CA ALA A 96 -11.58 -16.00 13.33
C ALA A 96 -12.72 -16.85 12.72
N ASP A 97 -13.99 -16.44 12.86
CA ASP A 97 -15.13 -17.19 12.34
C ASP A 97 -15.47 -16.77 10.92
N ILE A 98 -15.07 -17.59 9.98
CA ILE A 98 -15.17 -17.37 8.54
C ILE A 98 -16.62 -17.36 8.04
N LEU A 99 -17.50 -18.08 8.71
CA LEU A 99 -18.84 -18.37 8.21
C LEU A 99 -19.86 -17.29 8.53
N ASN A 100 -19.58 -16.42 9.50
CA ASN A 100 -20.50 -15.40 10.01
C ASN A 100 -20.15 -13.97 9.64
N ASN A 101 -19.07 -13.75 8.89
CA ASN A 101 -18.66 -12.41 8.47
C ASN A 101 -19.33 -12.00 7.16
N ASN A 102 -19.78 -10.76 7.11
CA ASN A 102 -20.30 -10.15 5.89
C ASN A 102 -19.21 -9.84 4.83
N VAL A 103 -18.01 -10.38 5.02
CA VAL A 103 -16.87 -10.28 4.11
C VAL A 103 -16.34 -11.66 3.80
N VAL A 104 -16.19 -11.96 2.52
CA VAL A 104 -15.59 -13.21 2.04
C VAL A 104 -14.43 -12.86 1.12
N GLY A 105 -13.26 -13.47 1.36
CA GLY A 105 -12.08 -13.28 0.56
C GLY A 105 -11.76 -14.47 -0.32
N TYR A 106 -11.12 -14.23 -1.48
CA TYR A 106 -10.61 -15.26 -2.39
C TYR A 106 -9.21 -14.89 -2.85
N TYR A 107 -8.35 -15.88 -3.05
CA TYR A 107 -7.03 -15.66 -3.64
C TYR A 107 -7.10 -15.59 -5.15
N LEU A 108 -6.31 -14.65 -5.72
CA LEU A 108 -6.23 -14.41 -7.16
C LEU A 108 -4.83 -14.73 -7.69
N ASP A 109 -4.74 -15.06 -8.98
CA ASP A 109 -3.51 -15.09 -9.76
C ASP A 109 -3.04 -13.68 -10.17
N GLU A 110 -1.97 -13.59 -10.97
CA GLU A 110 -1.44 -12.32 -11.49
C GLU A 110 -2.40 -11.63 -12.47
N GLU A 111 -3.25 -12.38 -13.14
CA GLU A 111 -4.25 -11.91 -14.10
C GLU A 111 -5.54 -11.47 -13.41
N GLY A 112 -5.69 -11.73 -12.11
CA GLY A 112 -6.88 -11.39 -11.32
C GLY A 112 -7.98 -12.44 -11.36
N ASN A 113 -7.69 -13.69 -11.78
CA ASN A 113 -8.63 -14.80 -11.71
C ASN A 113 -8.54 -15.50 -10.37
N ARG A 114 -9.64 -16.06 -9.87
CA ARG A 114 -9.62 -16.85 -8.64
C ARG A 114 -8.82 -18.13 -8.83
N LEU A 115 -7.90 -18.37 -7.90
CA LEU A 115 -7.13 -19.63 -7.81
C LEU A 115 -7.98 -20.77 -7.25
N SER A 116 -8.99 -20.45 -6.44
CA SER A 116 -9.95 -21.41 -5.87
C SER A 116 -11.32 -20.74 -5.71
N GLU A 117 -12.39 -21.51 -5.87
CA GLU A 117 -13.75 -21.08 -5.53
C GLU A 117 -14.03 -21.14 -4.02
N ASP A 118 -13.12 -21.75 -3.25
CA ASP A 118 -13.20 -21.83 -1.81
C ASP A 118 -12.61 -20.57 -1.15
N PRO A 119 -13.27 -20.03 -0.11
CA PRO A 119 -12.84 -18.78 0.51
C PRO A 119 -11.57 -18.92 1.33
N ILE A 120 -10.87 -17.80 1.52
CA ILE A 120 -9.73 -17.65 2.44
C ILE A 120 -10.14 -18.10 3.84
N GLY A 121 -9.33 -18.98 4.43
CA GLY A 121 -9.55 -19.58 5.73
C GLY A 121 -10.31 -20.91 5.68
N SER A 122 -10.71 -21.37 4.50
CA SER A 122 -11.09 -22.78 4.30
C SER A 122 -9.85 -23.61 3.93
N PRO A 123 -9.83 -24.93 4.22
CA PRO A 123 -8.66 -25.76 3.89
C PRO A 123 -8.28 -25.75 2.40
N ALA A 124 -9.26 -25.68 1.50
CA ALA A 124 -9.02 -25.66 0.06
C ALA A 124 -8.63 -24.27 -0.44
N GLY A 125 -9.22 -23.19 0.11
CA GLY A 125 -8.82 -21.83 -0.16
C GLY A 125 -7.38 -21.55 0.32
N ASP A 126 -7.04 -22.00 1.52
CA ASP A 126 -5.69 -21.78 2.09
C ASP A 126 -4.58 -22.58 1.40
N ALA A 127 -4.94 -23.67 0.71
CA ALA A 127 -3.97 -24.50 -0.02
C ALA A 127 -3.26 -23.74 -1.16
N VAL A 128 -3.89 -22.69 -1.72
CA VAL A 128 -3.34 -21.90 -2.84
C VAL A 128 -2.65 -20.61 -2.39
N LEU A 129 -2.52 -20.35 -1.08
CA LEU A 129 -1.95 -19.11 -0.54
C LEU A 129 -0.57 -18.78 -1.10
N THR A 130 0.32 -19.75 -1.24
CA THR A 130 1.69 -19.52 -1.73
C THR A 130 1.74 -19.14 -3.22
N GLU A 131 0.69 -19.50 -3.98
CA GLU A 131 0.54 -19.16 -5.40
C GLU A 131 -0.18 -17.82 -5.58
N ALA A 132 -0.83 -17.31 -4.53
CA ALA A 132 -1.64 -16.11 -4.59
C ALA A 132 -0.81 -14.87 -4.97
N ARG A 133 -1.36 -14.09 -5.87
CA ARG A 133 -0.83 -12.79 -6.31
C ARG A 133 -1.87 -11.67 -6.16
N GLY A 134 -3.02 -11.98 -5.57
CA GLY A 134 -4.07 -10.99 -5.32
C GLY A 134 -5.12 -11.50 -4.37
N ILE A 135 -6.00 -10.59 -3.97
CA ILE A 135 -7.14 -10.82 -3.08
C ILE A 135 -8.39 -10.21 -3.72
N GLU A 136 -9.45 -11.00 -3.82
CA GLU A 136 -10.80 -10.50 -4.05
C GLU A 136 -11.55 -10.50 -2.72
N ALA A 137 -12.21 -9.39 -2.41
CA ALA A 137 -13.11 -9.27 -1.28
C ALA A 137 -14.54 -9.05 -1.77
N VAL A 138 -15.46 -9.83 -1.23
CA VAL A 138 -16.90 -9.71 -1.50
C VAL A 138 -17.59 -9.38 -0.18
N THR A 139 -18.34 -8.28 -0.17
CA THR A 139 -19.15 -7.87 1.00
C THR A 139 -20.63 -8.14 0.76
N TYR A 140 -21.33 -8.49 1.83
CA TYR A 140 -22.77 -8.79 1.81
C TYR A 140 -23.45 -7.99 2.92
N ILE A 141 -24.37 -7.08 2.54
CA ILE A 141 -25.19 -6.35 3.49
C ILE A 141 -26.65 -6.37 3.04
N THR A 142 -27.57 -6.07 3.96
CA THR A 142 -28.99 -5.95 3.64
C THR A 142 -29.40 -4.51 3.83
N ALA A 143 -29.84 -3.84 2.77
CA ALA A 143 -30.45 -2.54 2.82
C ALA A 143 -31.88 -2.67 3.31
N PRO A 144 -32.28 -2.03 4.43
CA PRO A 144 -33.67 -2.07 4.90
C PRO A 144 -34.56 -1.33 3.90
N THR A 145 -35.82 -1.72 3.80
CA THR A 145 -36.81 -0.99 3.01
C THR A 145 -37.82 -0.30 3.93
N PHE A 146 -38.15 0.96 3.65
CA PHE A 146 -39.16 1.72 4.40
C PHE A 146 -40.58 1.36 3.94
N PHE A 147 -40.76 1.35 2.63
CA PHE A 147 -42.07 1.10 2.01
C PHE A 147 -42.21 -0.30 1.46
N GLY A 148 -41.12 -0.95 1.12
CA GLY A 148 -41.10 -2.35 0.66
C GLY A 148 -41.72 -3.32 1.64
N GLY A 149 -41.61 -3.07 2.96
CA GLY A 149 -42.23 -3.84 4.02
C GLY A 149 -43.77 -3.94 3.92
N ILE A 150 -44.43 -2.97 3.31
CA ILE A 150 -45.88 -3.03 3.02
C ILE A 150 -46.20 -4.16 2.05
N PHE A 151 -45.23 -4.53 1.21
CA PHE A 151 -45.33 -5.60 0.22
C PHE A 151 -44.60 -6.89 0.67
N GLY A 152 -44.19 -6.98 1.93
CA GLY A 152 -43.47 -8.12 2.48
C GLY A 152 -41.99 -8.19 2.08
N LEU A 153 -41.39 -7.07 1.66
CA LEU A 153 -39.97 -6.94 1.35
C LEU A 153 -39.27 -6.20 2.50
N ASP A 154 -38.76 -6.95 3.47
CA ASP A 154 -38.16 -6.38 4.69
C ASP A 154 -36.74 -5.81 4.42
N GLY A 155 -36.10 -6.20 3.33
CA GLY A 155 -34.77 -5.69 2.92
C GLY A 155 -34.35 -6.18 1.54
N LEU A 156 -33.43 -5.44 0.96
CA LEU A 156 -32.82 -5.78 -0.32
C LEU A 156 -31.37 -6.26 -0.09
N PRO A 157 -31.00 -7.46 -0.55
CA PRO A 157 -29.60 -7.91 -0.48
C PRO A 157 -28.74 -7.03 -1.39
N VAL A 158 -27.65 -6.51 -0.84
CA VAL A 158 -26.66 -5.69 -1.55
C VAL A 158 -25.30 -6.36 -1.36
N ASN A 159 -24.62 -6.58 -2.45
CA ASN A 159 -23.24 -7.04 -2.46
C ASN A 159 -22.35 -6.08 -3.26
N ALA A 160 -21.07 -6.10 -2.93
CA ALA A 160 -20.03 -5.42 -3.68
C ALA A 160 -18.78 -6.27 -3.70
N THR A 161 -18.00 -6.12 -4.75
CA THR A 161 -16.77 -6.86 -4.96
C THR A 161 -15.65 -5.89 -5.28
N ALA A 162 -14.49 -6.11 -4.67
CA ALA A 162 -13.26 -5.42 -4.99
C ALA A 162 -12.12 -6.43 -5.12
N ALA A 163 -11.20 -6.17 -6.02
CA ALA A 163 -10.05 -7.03 -6.25
C ALA A 163 -8.76 -6.20 -6.21
N VAL A 164 -7.74 -6.79 -5.62
CA VAL A 164 -6.39 -6.24 -5.53
C VAL A 164 -5.43 -7.29 -6.06
N VAL A 165 -4.52 -6.89 -6.93
CA VAL A 165 -3.38 -7.73 -7.34
C VAL A 165 -2.09 -7.12 -6.85
N LEU A 166 -1.14 -7.97 -6.50
CA LEU A 166 0.20 -7.57 -6.11
C LEU A 166 0.99 -7.23 -7.36
N GLN A 167 1.51 -6.03 -7.40
CA GLN A 167 2.38 -5.57 -8.49
C GLN A 167 3.65 -4.95 -7.89
N PRO A 168 4.78 -5.00 -8.58
CA PRO A 168 5.95 -4.28 -8.13
C PRO A 168 5.61 -2.78 -8.04
N PRO A 169 6.07 -2.07 -7.00
CA PRO A 169 5.87 -0.62 -6.88
C PRO A 169 6.52 0.08 -8.07
N CYS A 170 5.84 1.07 -8.64
CA CYS A 170 6.36 1.78 -9.81
C CYS A 170 7.46 2.76 -9.47
N GLY A 171 7.39 3.39 -8.31
CA GLY A 171 8.36 4.37 -7.87
C GLY A 171 7.94 5.03 -6.56
N ALA A 172 8.84 5.78 -5.97
CA ALA A 172 8.59 6.60 -4.81
C ALA A 172 9.25 7.96 -4.97
N SER A 173 8.63 8.99 -4.41
CA SER A 173 9.19 10.34 -4.32
C SER A 173 9.73 10.60 -2.91
N CYS A 174 10.55 11.65 -2.76
CA CYS A 174 11.14 12.03 -1.47
C CYS A 174 11.95 10.90 -0.80
N VAL A 175 12.66 10.14 -1.60
CA VAL A 175 13.48 9.01 -1.16
C VAL A 175 14.82 9.53 -0.64
N VAL A 176 15.28 9.07 0.52
CA VAL A 176 16.59 9.47 1.05
C VAL A 176 17.73 8.72 0.37
N PRO A 177 18.92 9.33 0.26
CA PRO A 177 20.03 8.79 -0.51
C PRO A 177 20.83 7.72 0.26
N ILE A 178 20.14 6.70 0.77
CA ILE A 178 20.73 5.58 1.51
C ILE A 178 20.35 4.28 0.81
N ALA A 179 21.32 3.57 0.25
CA ALA A 179 21.09 2.29 -0.40
C ALA A 179 20.96 1.16 0.63
N THR A 180 19.90 0.39 0.54
CA THR A 180 19.62 -0.75 1.42
C THR A 180 19.47 -2.04 0.62
N TYR A 181 20.12 -3.13 1.05
CA TYR A 181 20.15 -4.39 0.31
C TYR A 181 18.96 -5.32 0.59
N THR A 182 18.42 -5.98 -0.43
CA THR A 182 17.16 -6.74 -0.33
C THR A 182 17.30 -8.20 0.12
N MET A 183 18.43 -8.87 -0.12
CA MET A 183 18.53 -10.34 0.04
C MET A 183 18.26 -10.90 1.44
N THR A 184 18.26 -10.05 2.47
CA THR A 184 18.09 -10.47 3.88
C THR A 184 16.92 -9.79 4.57
N PHE A 185 16.06 -9.09 3.81
CA PHE A 185 14.95 -8.34 4.34
C PHE A 185 13.76 -9.25 4.65
N THR A 186 13.85 -10.01 5.74
CA THR A 186 12.69 -10.71 6.33
C THR A 186 11.97 -9.74 7.24
N ALA A 187 11.25 -8.79 6.63
CA ALA A 187 10.78 -7.63 7.35
C ALA A 187 9.51 -7.91 8.14
N ALA A 188 9.65 -8.10 9.44
CA ALA A 188 8.56 -7.83 10.36
C ALA A 188 8.64 -6.36 10.81
N GLU A 189 7.51 -5.68 10.91
CA GLU A 189 7.41 -4.33 11.47
C GLU A 189 8.10 -4.24 12.84
N GLY A 190 8.90 -3.21 13.05
CA GLY A 190 9.67 -3.02 14.29
C GLY A 190 10.96 -3.84 14.38
N THR A 191 11.31 -4.63 13.37
CA THR A 191 12.61 -5.30 13.33
C THR A 191 13.71 -4.28 13.12
N CYS A 192 14.75 -4.38 13.96
CA CYS A 192 15.95 -3.54 13.87
C CYS A 192 16.89 -4.08 12.80
N TYR A 193 17.35 -3.20 11.90
CA TYR A 193 18.31 -3.51 10.85
C TYR A 193 19.50 -2.57 10.87
N ASN A 194 20.69 -3.10 10.62
CA ASN A 194 21.83 -2.33 10.15
C ASN A 194 21.65 -2.15 8.63
N ILE A 195 21.05 -1.01 8.22
CA ILE A 195 20.63 -0.78 6.84
C ILE A 195 21.75 -0.38 5.89
N TRP A 196 22.89 -0.01 6.45
CA TRP A 196 24.05 0.39 5.70
C TRP A 196 25.33 -0.16 6.31
N ASN A 197 26.06 -0.87 5.50
CA ASN A 197 27.40 -1.40 5.78
C ASN A 197 28.32 -0.89 4.69
N GLY A 198 29.39 -0.21 5.04
CA GLY A 198 30.36 0.28 4.09
C GLY A 198 31.12 -0.87 3.41
N ASP A 199 30.47 -1.61 2.50
CA ASP A 199 31.07 -2.76 1.82
C ASP A 199 32.00 -2.33 0.70
N GLY A 200 33.27 -2.57 0.89
CA GLY A 200 34.30 -2.48 -0.13
C GLY A 200 34.84 -1.07 -0.41
N PRO A 201 36.00 -0.99 -1.04
CA PRO A 201 36.63 0.29 -1.40
C PRO A 201 35.77 1.00 -2.47
N GLY A 202 35.17 2.12 -2.07
CA GLY A 202 34.41 3.01 -2.95
C GLY A 202 32.88 2.84 -2.91
N ASN A 203 32.34 1.94 -2.08
CA ASN A 203 30.92 1.68 -2.00
C ASN A 203 30.42 1.93 -0.57
N PHE A 204 29.88 3.13 -0.29
CA PHE A 204 29.51 3.57 1.06
C PHE A 204 28.00 3.62 1.31
N GLY A 205 27.16 3.09 0.40
CA GLY A 205 25.71 3.10 0.57
C GLY A 205 25.02 4.45 0.41
N TRP A 206 25.78 5.54 0.23
CA TRP A 206 25.23 6.85 -0.10
C TRP A 206 24.95 6.95 -1.60
N LEU A 207 23.77 7.49 -1.95
CA LEU A 207 23.33 7.64 -3.33
C LEU A 207 23.49 9.08 -3.84
N ASN A 208 23.48 9.22 -5.16
CA ASN A 208 23.51 10.49 -5.86
C ASN A 208 22.28 10.62 -6.75
N TRP A 209 21.30 11.44 -6.35
CA TRP A 209 20.06 11.61 -7.08
C TRP A 209 20.22 12.32 -8.43
N SER A 210 21.28 13.09 -8.63
CA SER A 210 21.56 13.71 -9.94
C SER A 210 21.88 12.68 -11.03
N LEU A 211 22.13 11.43 -10.64
CA LEU A 211 22.49 10.34 -11.53
C LEU A 211 21.54 9.14 -11.31
N GLN A 212 20.35 9.24 -11.86
CA GLN A 212 19.32 8.18 -11.80
C GLN A 212 18.67 8.00 -13.17
N GLY A 213 18.13 6.82 -13.44
CA GLY A 213 17.37 6.52 -14.65
C GLY A 213 17.38 5.04 -15.02
N ALA A 214 16.71 4.71 -16.12
CA ALA A 214 16.61 3.34 -16.63
C ALA A 214 17.94 2.78 -17.18
N LEU A 215 18.89 3.66 -17.47
CA LEU A 215 20.23 3.29 -17.96
C LEU A 215 21.28 4.02 -17.15
N CYS A 216 22.44 3.38 -16.98
CA CYS A 216 23.59 4.00 -16.32
C CYS A 216 24.08 5.22 -17.11
N GLY A 217 24.03 6.38 -16.50
CA GLY A 217 24.54 7.63 -17.06
C GLY A 217 26.07 7.78 -16.89
N ASN A 218 26.63 8.88 -17.40
CA ASN A 218 28.02 9.25 -17.13
C ASN A 218 28.11 9.83 -15.72
N ASN A 219 28.97 9.27 -14.88
CA ASN A 219 29.16 9.68 -13.48
C ASN A 219 30.16 10.85 -13.40
N GLU A 220 29.85 12.01 -13.99
CA GLU A 220 30.72 13.20 -13.93
C GLU A 220 30.43 14.08 -12.72
N ASP A 221 29.18 14.10 -12.23
CA ASP A 221 28.77 14.91 -11.10
C ASP A 221 28.80 14.10 -9.79
N ARG A 222 29.76 14.39 -8.94
CA ARG A 222 29.86 13.77 -7.61
C ARG A 222 29.04 14.53 -6.58
N CYS A 223 28.08 13.86 -5.94
CA CYS A 223 27.42 14.43 -4.77
C CYS A 223 28.44 14.61 -3.64
N ASN A 224 28.80 15.83 -3.33
CA ASN A 224 29.68 16.19 -2.21
C ASN A 224 28.90 16.27 -0.89
N VAL A 225 29.56 16.63 0.21
CA VAL A 225 28.90 16.72 1.53
C VAL A 225 27.72 17.70 1.54
N PRO A 226 27.79 18.92 1.01
CA PRO A 226 26.62 19.80 0.91
C PRO A 226 25.46 19.19 0.13
N CYS A 227 25.70 18.59 -1.04
CA CYS A 227 24.70 17.90 -1.83
C CYS A 227 24.04 16.77 -1.03
N LEU A 228 24.82 15.94 -0.34
CA LEU A 228 24.29 14.84 0.46
C LEU A 228 23.46 15.35 1.65
N VAL A 229 23.88 16.43 2.29
CA VAL A 229 23.13 17.08 3.38
C VAL A 229 21.78 17.60 2.88
N GLU A 230 21.76 18.26 1.71
CA GLU A 230 20.53 18.73 1.06
C GLU A 230 19.59 17.56 0.78
N ASN A 231 20.10 16.50 0.15
CA ASN A 231 19.32 15.30 -0.19
C ASN A 231 18.81 14.52 1.04
N LEU A 232 19.53 14.59 2.18
CA LEU A 232 19.12 13.98 3.44
C LEU A 232 18.16 14.85 4.25
N THR A 233 18.07 16.15 3.97
CA THR A 233 17.25 17.07 4.76
C THR A 233 15.76 16.70 4.63
N PRO A 234 15.03 16.49 5.74
CA PRO A 234 13.62 16.16 5.70
C PRO A 234 12.81 17.13 4.84
N GLY A 235 12.00 16.59 3.95
CA GLY A 235 11.14 17.37 3.05
C GLY A 235 11.84 17.99 1.83
N SER A 236 13.14 17.77 1.61
CA SER A 236 13.84 18.29 0.42
C SER A 236 13.31 17.70 -0.89
N CYS A 237 12.94 16.41 -0.89
CA CYS A 237 12.43 15.68 -2.07
C CYS A 237 13.30 15.78 -3.33
N GLU A 238 14.61 15.96 -3.16
CA GLU A 238 15.58 16.11 -4.26
C GLU A 238 15.72 14.85 -5.12
N SER A 239 15.27 13.69 -4.61
CA SER A 239 15.25 12.45 -5.39
C SER A 239 14.36 12.54 -6.63
N GLY A 240 13.36 13.43 -6.62
CA GLY A 240 12.26 13.36 -7.58
C GLY A 240 11.53 12.00 -7.49
N LEU A 241 11.02 11.53 -8.61
CA LEU A 241 10.42 10.20 -8.72
C LEU A 241 11.50 9.17 -9.08
N VAL A 242 11.83 8.30 -8.13
CA VAL A 242 12.70 7.13 -8.34
C VAL A 242 11.82 5.94 -8.69
N ARG A 243 12.15 5.21 -9.76
CA ARG A 243 11.35 4.06 -10.23
C ARG A 243 12.02 2.74 -9.90
N VAL A 244 11.20 1.71 -9.69
CA VAL A 244 11.71 0.33 -9.67
C VAL A 244 12.31 -0.01 -11.03
N GLY A 245 13.47 -0.64 -11.01
CA GLY A 245 14.27 -0.91 -12.21
C GLY A 245 15.24 0.20 -12.59
N ASP A 246 15.10 1.41 -12.05
CA ASP A 246 16.07 2.48 -12.25
C ASP A 246 17.43 2.11 -11.63
N TYR A 247 18.49 2.59 -12.27
CA TYR A 247 19.84 2.54 -11.72
C TYR A 247 20.17 3.88 -11.07
N VAL A 248 20.65 3.85 -9.83
CA VAL A 248 21.09 5.03 -9.08
C VAL A 248 22.56 4.87 -8.74
N ALA A 249 23.32 5.90 -9.01
CA ALA A 249 24.77 5.89 -8.72
C ALA A 249 25.03 6.02 -7.22
N GLY A 250 25.95 5.21 -6.71
CA GLY A 250 26.57 5.42 -5.41
C GLY A 250 27.55 6.59 -5.44
N THR A 251 27.61 7.34 -4.35
CA THR A 251 28.64 8.40 -4.20
C THR A 251 29.89 7.82 -3.52
N THR A 252 31.06 8.13 -4.08
CA THR A 252 32.35 7.68 -3.55
C THR A 252 32.87 8.57 -2.41
N GLY A 253 33.65 7.99 -1.52
CA GLY A 253 34.34 8.67 -0.43
C GLY A 253 33.56 8.68 0.87
N ASP A 254 34.30 8.72 1.99
CA ASP A 254 33.75 8.75 3.33
C ASP A 254 32.97 10.04 3.59
N LYS A 255 31.65 9.94 3.76
CA LYS A 255 30.75 11.07 4.01
C LYS A 255 30.35 11.15 5.47
N ASN A 256 31.33 11.31 6.35
CA ASN A 256 31.18 11.30 7.81
C ASN A 256 31.34 12.68 8.47
N SER A 257 30.97 13.76 7.76
CA SER A 257 31.07 15.12 8.28
C SER A 257 30.10 15.39 9.42
N GLY A 258 30.43 16.37 10.26
CA GLY A 258 29.54 16.84 11.33
C GLY A 258 28.16 17.30 10.83
N GLN A 259 28.06 17.82 9.60
CA GLN A 259 26.80 18.24 9.00
C GLN A 259 25.90 17.05 8.71
N ILE A 260 26.43 15.95 8.16
CA ILE A 260 25.68 14.70 7.94
C ILE A 260 25.20 14.15 9.27
N LYS A 261 26.09 14.07 10.28
CA LYS A 261 25.72 13.61 11.62
C LYS A 261 24.62 14.46 12.27
N GLN A 262 24.58 15.78 12.02
CA GLN A 262 23.49 16.65 12.49
C GLN A 262 22.14 16.29 11.85
N VAL A 263 22.10 16.03 10.55
CA VAL A 263 20.86 15.64 9.86
C VAL A 263 20.41 14.25 10.34
N LEU A 264 21.31 13.29 10.45
CA LEU A 264 20.98 11.96 10.98
C LEU A 264 20.46 12.06 12.42
N LYS A 265 21.08 12.91 13.26
CA LYS A 265 20.59 13.15 14.63
C LYS A 265 19.18 13.76 14.64
N TYR A 266 18.85 14.64 13.69
CA TYR A 266 17.50 15.17 13.57
C TYR A 266 16.46 14.07 13.38
N TYR A 267 16.69 13.09 12.49
CA TYR A 267 15.78 11.94 12.29
C TYR A 267 15.59 11.10 13.54
N ILE A 268 16.61 11.01 14.40
CA ILE A 268 16.53 10.29 15.67
C ILE A 268 15.75 11.09 16.71
N ASP A 269 16.02 12.39 16.82
CA ASP A 269 15.40 13.26 17.84
C ASP A 269 13.91 13.53 17.55
N THR A 270 13.51 13.52 16.27
CA THR A 270 12.13 13.83 15.82
C THR A 270 11.36 12.62 15.34
N PRO A 271 11.65 11.41 15.70
CA PRO A 271 11.31 10.09 15.15
C PRO A 271 10.51 10.10 13.84
N GLU A 272 11.01 10.84 12.86
CA GLU A 272 10.42 10.89 11.53
C GLU A 272 10.78 9.65 10.73
N HIS A 273 9.79 9.12 10.01
CA HIS A 273 10.02 8.04 9.08
C HIS A 273 10.60 8.58 7.77
N PHE A 274 11.43 7.79 7.12
CA PHE A 274 11.99 8.12 5.82
C PHE A 274 11.97 6.92 4.88
N THR A 275 11.84 7.19 3.59
CA THR A 275 11.82 6.17 2.56
C THR A 275 13.22 5.95 2.01
N VAL A 276 13.65 4.69 1.96
CA VAL A 276 14.92 4.27 1.34
C VAL A 276 14.66 3.38 0.12
N PRO A 277 15.48 3.46 -0.94
CA PRO A 277 15.43 2.49 -2.00
C PRO A 277 16.10 1.20 -1.54
N VAL A 278 15.46 0.10 -1.90
CA VAL A 278 15.97 -1.25 -1.68
C VAL A 278 16.49 -1.77 -3.02
N TRP A 279 17.75 -2.18 -3.06
CA TRP A 279 18.40 -2.63 -4.28
C TRP A 279 18.61 -4.15 -4.28
N GLU A 280 18.57 -4.77 -5.45
CA GLU A 280 18.72 -6.24 -5.62
C GLU A 280 20.01 -6.65 -6.33
N VAL A 281 20.53 -5.80 -7.19
CA VAL A 281 21.70 -6.11 -8.03
C VAL A 281 22.57 -4.88 -8.17
N THR A 282 23.88 -5.04 -8.08
CA THR A 282 24.83 -4.05 -8.53
C THR A 282 25.15 -4.27 -10.02
N ASN A 283 25.61 -3.24 -10.68
CA ASN A 283 25.92 -3.26 -12.10
C ASN A 283 27.17 -4.09 -12.51
N GLU A 284 27.70 -4.93 -11.64
CA GLU A 284 28.81 -5.83 -11.99
C GLU A 284 28.37 -6.76 -13.13
N GLY A 285 28.67 -6.37 -14.37
CA GLY A 285 28.37 -7.14 -15.57
C GLY A 285 27.34 -6.54 -16.53
N GLN A 286 26.71 -5.42 -16.22
CA GLN A 286 25.68 -4.80 -17.10
C GLN A 286 26.20 -3.62 -17.96
N GLY A 287 27.49 -3.42 -18.06
CA GLY A 287 28.08 -2.35 -18.90
C GLY A 287 28.04 -0.94 -18.27
N CYS A 288 27.54 -0.81 -17.06
CA CYS A 288 27.68 0.40 -16.25
C CYS A 288 29.10 0.38 -15.66
N GLY A 289 30.10 0.76 -16.45
CA GLY A 289 31.49 0.63 -16.06
C GLY A 289 31.81 1.39 -14.77
N HIS A 290 32.80 0.89 -14.03
CA HIS A 290 33.44 1.59 -12.90
C HIS A 290 34.19 2.85 -13.34
N GLU A 291 33.66 3.65 -14.26
CA GLU A 291 34.25 4.92 -14.61
C GLU A 291 34.14 5.83 -13.38
N ASN A 292 35.27 6.01 -12.71
CA ASN A 292 35.46 6.75 -11.48
C ASN A 292 35.05 6.08 -10.15
N GLY A 293 34.90 4.75 -10.07
CA GLY A 293 34.90 4.00 -8.80
C GLY A 293 33.58 3.99 -8.03
N GLY A 294 32.45 4.40 -8.62
CA GLY A 294 31.12 4.28 -8.01
C GLY A 294 30.37 3.05 -8.51
N LEU A 295 29.63 2.37 -7.61
CA LEU A 295 28.68 1.34 -8.00
C LEU A 295 27.35 1.98 -8.41
N TRP A 296 26.64 1.31 -9.30
CA TRP A 296 25.24 1.62 -9.61
C TRP A 296 24.34 0.55 -8.99
N TYR A 297 23.27 0.98 -8.39
CA TYR A 297 22.31 0.14 -7.69
C TYR A 297 21.00 0.10 -8.47
N ARG A 298 20.54 -1.10 -8.84
CA ARG A 298 19.22 -1.28 -9.43
C ARG A 298 18.19 -1.32 -8.33
N VAL A 299 17.23 -0.39 -8.36
CA VAL A 299 16.15 -0.30 -7.38
C VAL A 299 15.16 -1.45 -7.57
N ALA A 300 14.92 -2.23 -6.52
CA ALA A 300 13.95 -3.33 -6.48
C ALA A 300 12.63 -2.93 -5.82
N GLY A 301 12.66 -1.91 -4.96
CA GLY A 301 11.50 -1.42 -4.23
C GLY A 301 11.88 -0.34 -3.23
N PHE A 302 10.99 -0.04 -2.31
CA PHE A 302 11.16 1.01 -1.31
C PHE A 302 10.68 0.55 0.06
N ALA A 303 11.44 0.91 1.10
CA ALA A 303 11.11 0.63 2.48
C ALA A 303 10.99 1.92 3.28
N GLU A 304 9.99 2.02 4.16
CA GLU A 304 9.87 3.07 5.15
C GLU A 304 10.57 2.63 6.42
N MET A 305 11.47 3.47 6.91
CA MET A 305 12.36 3.21 8.03
C MET A 305 12.30 4.32 9.07
N GLN A 306 12.65 3.99 10.31
CA GLN A 306 12.87 4.94 11.39
C GLN A 306 14.31 4.80 11.88
N LEU A 307 15.13 5.85 11.70
CA LEU A 307 16.51 5.85 12.16
C LEU A 307 16.57 5.85 13.69
N ILE A 308 17.40 4.98 14.25
CA ILE A 308 17.59 4.87 15.70
C ILE A 308 19.06 5.06 16.12
N GLY A 309 20.00 4.90 15.19
CA GLY A 309 21.42 5.06 15.49
C GLY A 309 22.28 5.21 14.26
N TYR A 310 23.45 5.78 14.46
CA TYR A 310 24.50 5.82 13.46
C TYR A 310 25.87 5.78 14.12
N GLN A 311 26.79 5.10 13.48
CA GLN A 311 28.21 5.12 13.77
C GLN A 311 28.94 5.43 12.45
N LEU A 312 29.61 6.58 12.39
CA LEU A 312 30.39 6.99 11.23
C LEU A 312 31.83 7.20 11.70
N SER A 313 32.68 6.22 11.45
CA SER A 313 34.09 6.27 11.83
C SER A 313 34.79 7.42 11.10
N GLN A 314 35.66 8.15 11.80
CA GLN A 314 36.45 9.25 11.29
C GLN A 314 35.61 10.45 10.77
N GLY A 315 35.36 11.38 11.58
CA GLY A 315 34.68 12.64 11.23
C GLY A 315 34.49 13.54 12.43
N GLN A 316 34.09 14.78 12.18
CA GLN A 316 33.72 15.70 13.25
C GLN A 316 32.29 15.40 13.74
N GLY A 317 32.05 15.56 15.02
CA GLY A 317 30.78 15.27 15.67
C GLY A 317 30.73 13.90 16.34
N GLN A 318 29.79 13.74 17.28
CA GLN A 318 29.62 12.49 18.02
C GLN A 318 28.74 11.52 17.21
N ASP A 319 29.09 10.25 17.25
CA ASP A 319 28.22 9.17 16.84
C ASP A 319 27.09 9.01 17.86
N TYR A 320 25.95 8.55 17.39
CA TYR A 320 24.82 8.22 18.23
C TYR A 320 24.43 6.78 17.98
N ASP A 321 24.78 5.93 18.91
CA ASP A 321 24.49 4.50 18.83
C ASP A 321 23.93 4.02 20.16
N PRO A 322 22.60 4.01 20.33
CA PRO A 322 21.96 3.51 21.54
C PRO A 322 22.07 2.00 21.67
N ILE A 323 22.35 1.30 20.57
CA ILE A 323 22.49 -0.16 20.52
C ILE A 323 23.98 -0.47 20.56
N GLN A 324 24.49 -0.66 21.76
CA GLN A 324 25.90 -0.94 21.98
C GLN A 324 26.35 -2.32 21.47
N ASP A 325 25.41 -3.23 21.26
CA ASP A 325 25.65 -4.56 20.71
C ASP A 325 25.15 -4.64 19.27
N PRO A 326 26.06 -4.63 18.26
CA PRO A 326 25.70 -4.72 16.86
C PRO A 326 24.95 -6.02 16.50
N ASP A 327 25.10 -7.07 17.30
CA ASP A 327 24.44 -8.36 17.08
C ASP A 327 22.94 -8.33 17.44
N THR A 328 22.47 -7.23 18.05
CA THR A 328 21.05 -7.05 18.41
C THR A 328 20.19 -6.76 17.17
N CYS A 329 20.76 -6.17 16.12
CA CYS A 329 20.06 -5.85 14.88
C CYS A 329 20.51 -6.77 13.75
N VAL A 330 19.56 -7.09 12.85
CA VAL A 330 19.87 -7.87 11.66
C VAL A 330 20.78 -7.07 10.73
N THR A 331 21.94 -7.62 10.41
CA THR A 331 22.89 -6.99 9.48
C THR A 331 22.49 -7.37 8.05
N LEU A 332 22.25 -6.36 7.21
CA LEU A 332 21.97 -6.52 5.81
C LEU A 332 23.28 -6.43 5.00
N GLY A 333 23.62 -7.51 4.30
CA GLY A 333 24.89 -7.59 3.56
C GLY A 333 26.03 -8.23 4.38
N SER A 334 27.28 -7.90 4.03
CA SER A 334 28.44 -8.37 4.77
C SER A 334 28.73 -7.49 5.97
N GLU A 335 29.58 -8.01 6.89
CA GLU A 335 30.01 -7.31 8.09
C GLU A 335 30.57 -5.91 7.79
N PRO A 336 30.28 -4.88 8.62
CA PRO A 336 30.70 -3.51 8.38
C PRO A 336 32.22 -3.38 8.25
N HIS A 337 32.70 -2.90 7.12
CA HIS A 337 34.08 -2.52 6.94
C HIS A 337 34.33 -1.15 7.60
N GLY A 338 35.21 -1.09 8.58
CA GLY A 338 35.65 0.13 9.21
C GLY A 338 34.73 0.72 10.28
N GLY A 339 33.70 0.00 10.72
CA GLY A 339 32.82 0.40 11.82
C GLY A 339 31.76 1.44 11.46
N ASN A 340 31.56 1.75 10.19
CA ASN A 340 30.49 2.65 9.73
C ASN A 340 29.18 1.87 9.64
N ARG A 341 28.12 2.38 10.28
CA ARG A 341 26.78 1.79 10.21
C ARG A 341 25.67 2.81 10.38
N LEU A 342 24.53 2.54 9.80
CA LEU A 342 23.24 3.17 10.09
C LEU A 342 22.29 2.10 10.57
N THR A 343 21.60 2.37 11.68
CA THR A 343 20.68 1.42 12.32
C THR A 343 19.28 2.00 12.33
N ALA A 344 18.31 1.23 11.84
CA ALA A 344 16.94 1.68 11.74
C ALA A 344 15.94 0.54 12.00
N TYR A 345 14.76 0.89 12.49
CA TYR A 345 13.61 -0.01 12.49
C TYR A 345 12.95 -0.02 11.13
N PHE A 346 12.60 -1.20 10.65
CA PHE A 346 11.69 -1.35 9.52
C PHE A 346 10.27 -1.04 9.97
N ILE A 347 9.58 -0.17 9.25
CA ILE A 347 8.19 0.20 9.51
C ILE A 347 7.26 -0.56 8.58
N ARG A 348 7.47 -0.39 7.26
CA ARG A 348 6.66 -1.05 6.23
C ARG A 348 7.31 -0.95 4.86
N TRP A 349 6.83 -1.76 3.95
CA TRP A 349 7.08 -1.55 2.52
C TRP A 349 6.28 -0.36 2.01
N VAL A 350 6.91 0.48 1.21
CA VAL A 350 6.23 1.64 0.59
C VAL A 350 5.44 1.15 -0.61
N GLU A 351 4.14 1.40 -0.58
CA GLU A 351 3.28 1.23 -1.74
C GLU A 351 3.65 2.34 -2.72
N GLY A 352 4.24 1.95 -3.85
CA GLY A 352 4.71 2.92 -4.86
C GLY A 352 3.56 3.67 -5.52
N GLU A 353 3.89 4.79 -6.16
CA GLU A 353 2.92 5.55 -6.96
C GLU A 353 2.34 4.66 -8.06
N PRO A 354 1.01 4.70 -8.28
CA PRO A 354 0.37 3.89 -9.32
C PRO A 354 0.84 4.33 -10.72
N GLY A 355 1.31 3.39 -11.49
CA GLY A 355 1.76 3.61 -12.87
C GLY A 355 1.90 2.30 -13.63
N ASN A 356 2.04 2.38 -14.94
CA ASN A 356 2.38 1.21 -15.75
C ASN A 356 3.88 0.95 -15.56
N CYS A 357 4.23 -0.09 -14.82
CA CYS A 357 5.61 -0.49 -14.61
C CYS A 357 5.93 -1.72 -15.42
N ASP A 358 6.76 -1.57 -16.43
CA ASP A 358 7.35 -2.70 -17.17
C ASP A 358 8.57 -3.29 -16.42
N ALA A 359 8.89 -2.81 -15.24
CA ALA A 359 10.05 -3.24 -14.46
C ALA A 359 9.66 -4.38 -13.51
N GLY A 360 10.13 -5.58 -13.78
CA GLY A 360 10.05 -6.71 -12.84
C GLY A 360 10.88 -6.46 -11.60
N GLY A 361 10.28 -5.90 -10.55
CA GLY A 361 10.85 -5.82 -9.22
C GLY A 361 10.57 -7.10 -8.43
N SER A 362 11.44 -7.45 -7.50
CA SER A 362 11.27 -8.62 -6.62
C SER A 362 10.32 -8.38 -5.45
N LEU A 363 10.02 -7.12 -5.15
CA LEU A 363 9.08 -6.71 -4.10
C LEU A 363 7.70 -6.43 -4.68
N LEU A 364 6.65 -6.84 -3.98
CA LEU A 364 5.28 -6.71 -4.45
C LEU A 364 4.45 -5.82 -3.51
N THR A 365 3.66 -4.94 -4.09
CA THR A 365 2.71 -4.07 -3.39
C THR A 365 1.30 -4.24 -3.95
N PRO A 366 0.24 -4.09 -3.13
CA PRO A 366 -1.13 -4.25 -3.58
C PRO A 366 -1.59 -3.10 -4.47
N ARG A 367 -2.32 -3.42 -5.56
CA ARG A 367 -2.98 -2.45 -6.43
C ARG A 367 -4.42 -2.85 -6.65
N LEU A 368 -5.34 -1.90 -6.41
CA LEU A 368 -6.76 -2.11 -6.69
C LEU A 368 -6.99 -2.27 -8.21
N VAL A 369 -7.69 -3.35 -8.58
CA VAL A 369 -8.08 -3.65 -9.95
C VAL A 369 -9.61 -3.60 -9.99
N ARG A 370 -10.18 -2.80 -10.88
CA ARG A 370 -11.64 -2.67 -11.04
C ARG A 370 -12.13 -3.48 -12.22
#